data_5d2ae4e1dc1770895dfcaaf4f3378fbc
#
_entry.id   5d2ae4e1dc1770895dfcaaf4f3378fbc
#
_cell.length_a   1.000
_cell.length_b   1.000
_cell.length_c   1.000
_cell.angle_alpha   90.00
_cell.angle_beta   90.00
_cell.angle_gamma   90.00
#
_symmetry.space_group_name_H-M   'P 1'
#
loop_
_entity.id
_entity.type
_entity.pdbx_description
1 polymer ?
#
loop_
_entity_poly.entity_id
_entity_poly.type
_entity_poly.pdbx_seq_one_letter_code
_entity_poly.pdbx_strand_id
1 'polypeptide(L)'
;MIKLIIFDLWQTLAYRNVPYSTTSKILEAAHSELPKDKFIKIFETSLQTKKWRSKYRAYTNLCHNIHLPVNDKNIKLLMNIRDKAEAKTKLFPYTIALLKRLKKLDYKTGLISNSSVFAVKCIKKIKIFKYIDYPLFSYQVGAIKPSLKIFKVMLKMAKCKPAEAIMIGDKIGDDVIPPKKLGMHAIHFTGYQNLKTSLKEYNIHL
;
A
#
# COMPACT_ATOMS: atom_id res chain seq x y z
N MET A 1 -20.74 -12.06 10.74
CA MET A 1 -20.36 -10.80 11.46
C MET A 1 -18.92 -10.47 11.11
N ILE A 2 -18.62 -9.18 10.84
CA ILE A 2 -17.27 -8.69 10.52
C ILE A 2 -16.39 -8.75 11.76
N LYS A 3 -15.14 -9.22 11.60
CA LYS A 3 -14.13 -9.32 12.68
C LYS A 3 -12.84 -8.59 12.32
N LEU A 4 -12.53 -8.47 11.02
CA LEU A 4 -11.27 -7.92 10.52
C LEU A 4 -11.54 -6.79 9.53
N ILE A 5 -10.98 -5.61 9.79
CA ILE A 5 -11.01 -4.47 8.88
C ILE A 5 -9.60 -4.21 8.37
N ILE A 6 -9.40 -4.38 7.07
CA ILE A 6 -8.11 -4.29 6.41
C ILE A 6 -8.07 -2.98 5.61
N PHE A 7 -7.01 -2.24 5.76
CA PHE A 7 -6.80 -1.00 5.02
C PHE A 7 -5.65 -1.13 4.02
N ASP A 8 -5.79 -0.49 2.87
CA ASP A 8 -4.63 -0.03 2.14
C ASP A 8 -3.95 1.12 2.91
N LEU A 9 -2.70 1.42 2.56
CA LEU A 9 -1.95 2.49 3.20
C LEU A 9 -2.00 3.79 2.41
N TRP A 10 -1.54 3.75 1.13
CA TRP A 10 -1.32 4.94 0.34
C TRP A 10 -2.64 5.49 -0.19
N GLN A 11 -2.88 6.80 -0.02
CA GLN A 11 -4.13 7.50 -0.37
C GLN A 11 -5.37 7.00 0.43
N THR A 12 -5.17 6.10 1.39
CA THR A 12 -6.23 5.61 2.30
C THR A 12 -5.97 6.01 3.75
N LEU A 13 -4.80 5.67 4.31
CA LEU A 13 -4.41 6.04 5.68
C LEU A 13 -3.26 7.06 5.72
N ALA A 14 -2.42 7.07 4.69
CA ALA A 14 -1.24 7.91 4.57
C ALA A 14 -1.05 8.41 3.14
N TYR A 15 -0.35 9.53 3.01
CA TYR A 15 0.00 10.11 1.72
C TYR A 15 1.40 10.72 1.73
N ARG A 16 1.96 10.92 0.56
CA ARG A 16 3.20 11.69 0.39
C ARG A 16 2.83 13.13 0.12
N ASN A 17 3.20 14.02 1.02
CA ASN A 17 2.92 15.46 0.92
C ASN A 17 3.87 16.12 -0.08
N VAL A 18 3.73 15.76 -1.34
CA VAL A 18 4.44 16.30 -2.50
C VAL A 18 3.44 16.64 -3.61
N PRO A 19 3.68 17.70 -4.42
CA PRO A 19 2.72 18.15 -5.45
C PRO A 19 2.77 17.33 -6.73
N TYR A 20 3.29 16.10 -6.68
CA TYR A 20 3.44 15.23 -7.86
C TYR A 20 3.29 13.76 -7.53
N SER A 21 2.88 12.98 -8.52
CA SER A 21 2.99 11.52 -8.45
C SER A 21 4.45 11.10 -8.52
N THR A 22 4.94 10.46 -7.46
CA THR A 22 6.34 10.01 -7.39
C THR A 22 6.70 9.05 -8.52
N THR A 23 5.76 8.16 -8.90
CA THR A 23 5.98 7.20 -9.97
C THR A 23 6.00 7.88 -11.34
N SER A 24 5.11 8.87 -11.57
CA SER A 24 5.15 9.68 -12.79
C SER A 24 6.44 10.48 -12.91
N LYS A 25 6.92 11.07 -11.80
CA LYS A 25 8.19 11.80 -11.81
C LYS A 25 9.41 10.90 -12.08
N ILE A 26 9.37 9.65 -11.63
CA ILE A 26 10.40 8.65 -11.95
C ILE A 26 10.32 8.25 -13.44
N LEU A 27 9.10 8.09 -13.99
CA LEU A 27 8.89 7.81 -15.41
C LEU A 27 9.49 8.92 -16.28
N GLU A 28 9.19 10.18 -15.96
CA GLU A 28 9.75 11.36 -16.65
C GLU A 28 11.29 11.38 -16.58
N ALA A 29 11.84 11.22 -15.37
CA ALA A 29 13.28 11.25 -15.14
C ALA A 29 14.01 10.07 -15.80
N ALA A 30 13.32 8.97 -16.05
CA ALA A 30 13.84 7.83 -16.79
C ALA A 30 13.71 7.99 -18.31
N HIS A 31 13.08 9.06 -18.79
CA HIS A 31 12.74 9.25 -20.22
C HIS A 31 12.14 7.99 -20.84
N SER A 32 11.29 7.29 -20.08
CA SER A 32 10.75 6.00 -20.48
C SER A 32 9.52 6.19 -21.38
N GLU A 33 9.52 5.56 -22.54
CA GLU A 33 8.40 5.55 -23.49
C GLU A 33 7.34 4.49 -23.13
N LEU A 34 7.51 3.76 -22.03
CA LEU A 34 6.55 2.76 -21.58
C LEU A 34 5.21 3.42 -21.23
N PRO A 35 4.07 2.81 -21.60
CA PRO A 35 2.76 3.21 -21.08
C PRO A 35 2.78 3.26 -19.57
N LYS A 36 2.14 4.29 -19.00
CA LYS A 36 2.20 4.61 -17.56
C LYS A 36 1.80 3.43 -16.66
N ASP A 37 0.77 2.71 -17.01
CA ASP A 37 0.29 1.53 -16.28
C ASP A 37 1.32 0.38 -16.31
N LYS A 38 1.92 0.13 -17.46
CA LYS A 38 3.00 -0.86 -17.62
C LYS A 38 4.23 -0.46 -16.80
N PHE A 39 4.62 0.82 -16.85
CA PHE A 39 5.72 1.34 -16.05
C PHE A 39 5.45 1.18 -14.53
N ILE A 40 4.24 1.54 -14.06
CA ILE A 40 3.85 1.39 -12.66
C ILE A 40 4.00 -0.08 -12.23
N LYS A 41 3.52 -1.02 -13.03
CA LYS A 41 3.63 -2.45 -12.73
C LYS A 41 5.09 -2.91 -12.65
N ILE A 42 5.94 -2.50 -13.60
CA ILE A 42 7.38 -2.81 -13.57
C ILE A 42 8.04 -2.18 -12.35
N PHE A 43 7.76 -0.92 -12.06
CA PHE A 43 8.27 -0.21 -10.89
C PHE A 43 7.90 -0.92 -9.58
N GLU A 44 6.63 -1.27 -9.41
CA GLU A 44 6.15 -1.95 -8.20
C GLU A 44 6.74 -3.35 -8.07
N THR A 45 6.74 -4.16 -9.12
CA THR A 45 7.31 -5.50 -9.07
C THR A 45 8.82 -5.48 -8.81
N SER A 46 9.55 -4.54 -9.41
CA SER A 46 11.00 -4.43 -9.25
C SER A 46 11.42 -4.09 -7.81
N LEU A 47 10.65 -3.24 -7.13
CA LEU A 47 11.05 -2.72 -5.82
C LEU A 47 10.29 -3.34 -4.65
N GLN A 48 9.07 -3.84 -4.87
CA GLN A 48 8.10 -4.12 -3.80
C GLN A 48 7.76 -5.61 -3.63
N THR A 49 8.35 -6.50 -4.42
CA THR A 49 8.12 -7.95 -4.30
C THR A 49 9.28 -8.68 -3.62
N LYS A 50 10.36 -7.97 -3.28
CA LYS A 50 11.57 -8.57 -2.70
C LYS A 50 12.04 -7.78 -1.49
N LYS A 51 12.51 -8.47 -0.47
CA LYS A 51 13.19 -7.86 0.68
C LYS A 51 14.63 -7.50 0.29
N TRP A 52 14.79 -6.36 -0.33
CA TRP A 52 16.10 -5.86 -0.74
C TRP A 52 16.98 -5.53 0.48
N ARG A 53 18.23 -5.99 0.47
CA ARG A 53 19.25 -5.64 1.49
C ARG A 53 19.92 -4.31 1.18
N SER A 54 20.04 -3.95 -0.10
CA SER A 54 20.64 -2.70 -0.59
C SER A 54 19.64 -1.92 -1.44
N LYS A 55 19.45 -0.64 -1.12
CA LYS A 55 18.62 0.26 -1.92
C LYS A 55 19.24 0.49 -3.29
N TYR A 56 20.56 0.66 -3.35
CA TYR A 56 21.28 0.80 -4.61
C TYR A 56 20.99 -0.38 -5.55
N ARG A 57 21.16 -1.64 -5.07
CA ARG A 57 20.86 -2.85 -5.86
C ARG A 57 19.38 -2.94 -6.29
N ALA A 58 18.46 -2.48 -5.46
CA ALA A 58 17.04 -2.45 -5.83
C ALA A 58 16.79 -1.51 -7.02
N TYR A 59 17.43 -0.34 -7.03
CA TYR A 59 17.30 0.62 -8.11
C TYR A 59 18.15 0.27 -9.34
N THR A 60 19.28 -0.43 -9.17
CA THR A 60 19.98 -1.11 -10.28
C THR A 60 19.04 -2.07 -11.03
N ASN A 61 18.33 -2.92 -10.28
CA ASN A 61 17.33 -3.82 -10.86
C ASN A 61 16.17 -3.06 -11.52
N LEU A 62 15.70 -1.96 -10.94
CA LEU A 62 14.70 -1.11 -11.57
C LEU A 62 15.19 -0.53 -12.89
N CYS A 63 16.39 0.08 -12.93
CA CYS A 63 16.97 0.62 -14.16
C CYS A 63 17.02 -0.44 -15.25
N HIS A 64 17.46 -1.66 -14.92
CA HIS A 64 17.48 -2.77 -15.85
C HIS A 64 16.09 -3.08 -16.44
N ASN A 65 15.08 -3.19 -15.56
CA ASN A 65 13.73 -3.58 -15.96
C ASN A 65 12.97 -2.50 -16.77
N ILE A 66 13.38 -1.23 -16.65
CA ILE A 66 12.82 -0.11 -17.43
C ILE A 66 13.72 0.31 -18.60
N HIS A 67 14.76 -0.48 -18.92
CA HIS A 67 15.73 -0.22 -19.99
C HIS A 67 16.46 1.13 -19.85
N LEU A 68 16.63 1.64 -18.63
CA LEU A 68 17.44 2.82 -18.34
C LEU A 68 18.92 2.41 -18.17
N PRO A 69 19.90 3.12 -18.78
CA PRO A 69 21.31 2.82 -18.58
C PRO A 69 21.68 2.69 -17.10
N VAL A 70 22.30 1.56 -16.73
CA VAL A 70 22.70 1.25 -15.36
C VAL A 70 24.02 1.98 -15.05
N ASN A 71 23.90 3.13 -14.41
CA ASN A 71 25.03 3.92 -13.94
C ASN A 71 24.66 4.67 -12.65
N ASP A 72 25.66 5.15 -11.94
CA ASP A 72 25.50 5.85 -10.66
C ASP A 72 24.57 7.06 -10.75
N LYS A 73 24.65 7.83 -11.84
CA LYS A 73 23.84 9.04 -12.06
C LYS A 73 22.35 8.69 -12.06
N ASN A 74 21.95 7.72 -12.88
CA ASN A 74 20.55 7.31 -13.02
C ASN A 74 20.02 6.66 -11.75
N ILE A 75 20.79 5.73 -11.15
CA ILE A 75 20.40 5.06 -9.91
C ILE A 75 20.17 6.08 -8.79
N LYS A 76 21.12 7.01 -8.57
CA LYS A 76 21.00 8.04 -7.53
C LYS A 76 19.87 9.03 -7.82
N LEU A 77 19.63 9.38 -9.09
CA LEU A 77 18.51 10.24 -9.49
C LEU A 77 17.16 9.64 -9.06
N LEU A 78 16.88 8.37 -9.45
CA LEU A 78 15.64 7.71 -9.13
C LEU A 78 15.48 7.50 -7.62
N MET A 79 16.56 7.12 -6.92
CA MET A 79 16.57 7.01 -5.45
C MET A 79 16.20 8.34 -4.79
N ASN A 80 16.81 9.44 -5.20
CA ASN A 80 16.59 10.77 -4.62
C ASN A 80 15.15 11.26 -4.80
N ILE A 81 14.55 11.04 -5.99
CA ILE A 81 13.13 11.37 -6.24
C ILE A 81 12.24 10.65 -5.21
N ARG A 82 12.48 9.36 -5.02
CA ARG A 82 11.69 8.56 -4.08
C ARG A 82 11.92 8.96 -2.64
N ASP A 83 13.16 9.19 -2.23
CA ASP A 83 13.52 9.53 -0.87
C ASP A 83 12.93 10.87 -0.43
N LYS A 84 12.99 11.87 -1.29
CA LYS A 84 12.37 13.19 -1.05
C LYS A 84 10.86 13.06 -0.80
N ALA A 85 10.18 12.19 -1.53
CA ALA A 85 8.75 11.98 -1.36
C ALA A 85 8.45 11.14 -0.10
N GLU A 86 9.21 10.09 0.18
CA GLU A 86 9.04 9.24 1.36
C GLU A 86 9.32 9.99 2.66
N ALA A 87 10.28 10.91 2.67
CA ALA A 87 10.57 11.79 3.80
C ALA A 87 9.39 12.71 4.16
N LYS A 88 8.53 13.02 3.20
CA LYS A 88 7.33 13.86 3.38
C LYS A 88 6.04 13.05 3.61
N THR A 89 6.16 11.77 4.01
CA THR A 89 4.98 10.94 4.33
C THR A 89 4.25 11.47 5.55
N LYS A 90 2.94 11.63 5.44
CA LYS A 90 2.02 12.05 6.51
C LYS A 90 0.83 11.10 6.60
N LEU A 91 0.22 11.01 7.77
CA LEU A 91 -1.10 10.41 7.94
C LEU A 91 -2.19 11.40 7.55
N PHE A 92 -3.31 10.90 7.05
CA PHE A 92 -4.52 11.72 6.98
C PHE A 92 -4.99 12.07 8.40
N PRO A 93 -5.62 13.24 8.62
CA PRO A 93 -6.02 13.71 9.95
C PRO A 93 -6.90 12.72 10.72
N TYR A 94 -7.77 11.99 10.03
CA TYR A 94 -8.69 11.01 10.61
C TYR A 94 -8.04 9.68 11.00
N THR A 95 -6.87 9.34 10.44
CA THR A 95 -6.31 7.98 10.50
C THR A 95 -6.18 7.43 11.92
N ILE A 96 -5.60 8.18 12.84
CA ILE A 96 -5.37 7.70 14.21
C ILE A 96 -6.68 7.58 14.98
N ALA A 97 -7.60 8.53 14.81
CA ALA A 97 -8.91 8.50 15.46
C ALA A 97 -9.73 7.29 14.97
N LEU A 98 -9.74 7.06 13.66
CA LEU A 98 -10.39 5.89 13.04
C LEU A 98 -9.88 4.58 13.63
N LEU A 99 -8.57 4.36 13.61
CA LEU A 99 -7.96 3.11 14.08
C LEU A 99 -8.19 2.90 15.58
N LYS A 100 -8.12 3.96 16.39
CA LYS A 100 -8.47 3.91 17.83
C LYS A 100 -9.94 3.55 18.04
N ARG A 101 -10.84 4.13 17.24
CA ARG A 101 -12.29 3.86 17.36
C ARG A 101 -12.59 2.40 17.02
N LEU A 102 -12.00 1.86 15.95
CA LEU A 102 -12.17 0.45 15.58
C LEU A 102 -11.68 -0.50 16.69
N LYS A 103 -10.54 -0.18 17.32
CA LYS A 103 -10.05 -0.96 18.46
C LYS A 103 -10.99 -0.90 19.68
N LYS A 104 -11.59 0.26 19.95
CA LYS A 104 -12.61 0.38 21.02
C LYS A 104 -13.89 -0.43 20.73
N LEU A 105 -14.17 -0.67 19.46
CA LEU A 105 -15.29 -1.50 18.99
C LEU A 105 -14.90 -2.98 18.83
N ASP A 106 -13.71 -3.36 19.33
CA ASP A 106 -13.16 -4.72 19.32
C ASP A 106 -12.92 -5.33 17.92
N TYR A 107 -12.83 -4.49 16.88
CA TYR A 107 -12.42 -4.95 15.56
C TYR A 107 -10.90 -5.15 15.50
N LYS A 108 -10.48 -6.26 14.88
CA LYS A 108 -9.08 -6.45 14.47
C LYS A 108 -8.78 -5.60 13.24
N THR A 109 -7.58 -5.03 13.20
CA THR A 109 -7.15 -4.16 12.13
C THR A 109 -6.00 -4.77 11.34
N GLY A 110 -6.16 -4.83 10.03
CA GLY A 110 -5.12 -5.26 9.08
C GLY A 110 -4.63 -4.09 8.22
N LEU A 111 -3.43 -4.23 7.68
CA LEU A 111 -2.87 -3.33 6.67
C LEU A 111 -2.27 -4.17 5.55
N ILE A 112 -2.73 -3.97 4.32
CA ILE A 112 -2.11 -4.55 3.12
C ILE A 112 -1.61 -3.42 2.24
N SER A 113 -0.30 -3.36 2.01
CA SER A 113 0.27 -2.29 1.19
C SER A 113 1.31 -2.79 0.18
N ASN A 114 1.18 -2.33 -1.06
CA ASN A 114 2.23 -2.41 -2.07
C ASN A 114 3.35 -1.43 -1.67
N SER A 115 4.35 -1.91 -0.96
CA SER A 115 5.44 -1.09 -0.42
C SER A 115 6.76 -1.82 -0.38
N SER A 116 7.85 -1.11 -0.67
CA SER A 116 9.20 -1.63 -0.50
C SER A 116 9.63 -1.62 0.97
N VAL A 117 10.65 -2.41 1.31
CA VAL A 117 11.28 -2.41 2.63
C VAL A 117 11.77 -1.01 3.04
N PHE A 118 12.16 -0.17 2.08
CA PHE A 118 12.66 1.19 2.32
C PHE A 118 11.52 2.15 2.68
N ALA A 119 10.41 2.09 1.95
CA ALA A 119 9.19 2.85 2.28
C ALA A 119 8.68 2.52 3.68
N VAL A 120 8.66 1.24 4.05
CA VAL A 120 8.22 0.81 5.38
C VAL A 120 9.09 1.37 6.51
N LYS A 121 10.40 1.55 6.29
CA LYS A 121 11.26 2.23 7.27
C LYS A 121 10.83 3.68 7.53
N CYS A 122 10.38 4.40 6.51
CA CYS A 122 9.85 5.77 6.65
C CYS A 122 8.48 5.76 7.35
N ILE A 123 7.59 4.82 7.00
CA ILE A 123 6.25 4.69 7.60
C ILE A 123 6.34 4.34 9.09
N LYS A 124 7.35 3.57 9.52
CA LYS A 124 7.56 3.26 10.94
C LYS A 124 7.72 4.51 11.81
N LYS A 125 8.29 5.59 11.27
CA LYS A 125 8.49 6.86 11.97
C LYS A 125 7.16 7.56 12.33
N ILE A 126 6.09 7.35 11.57
CA ILE A 126 4.78 7.99 11.81
C ILE A 126 3.89 7.21 12.80
N LYS A 127 4.44 6.22 13.49
CA LYS A 127 3.85 5.51 14.64
C LYS A 127 2.47 4.87 14.40
N ILE A 128 2.06 4.63 13.15
CA ILE A 128 0.75 4.04 12.82
C ILE A 128 0.64 2.58 13.29
N PHE A 129 1.75 1.83 13.26
CA PHE A 129 1.74 0.37 13.49
C PHE A 129 1.29 -0.05 14.89
N LYS A 130 1.33 0.83 15.89
CA LYS A 130 0.79 0.53 17.23
C LYS A 130 -0.74 0.36 17.24
N TYR A 131 -1.41 0.75 16.15
CA TYR A 131 -2.85 0.64 15.99
C TYR A 131 -3.26 -0.42 14.95
N ILE A 132 -2.30 -1.13 14.37
CA ILE A 132 -2.52 -2.18 13.35
C ILE A 132 -2.11 -3.52 13.95
N ASP A 133 -3.06 -4.46 14.03
CA ASP A 133 -2.79 -5.80 14.57
C ASP A 133 -2.01 -6.65 13.57
N TYR A 134 -2.32 -6.54 12.28
CA TYR A 134 -1.72 -7.35 11.21
C TYR A 134 -1.17 -6.47 10.07
N PRO A 135 0.06 -5.91 10.21
CA PRO A 135 0.71 -5.21 9.09
C PRO A 135 1.32 -6.21 8.10
N LEU A 136 0.94 -6.10 6.82
CA LEU A 136 1.43 -6.95 5.74
C LEU A 136 1.85 -6.11 4.53
N PHE A 137 3.08 -6.33 4.06
CA PHE A 137 3.66 -5.61 2.94
C PHE A 137 4.02 -6.56 1.81
N SER A 138 3.86 -6.12 0.59
CA SER A 138 4.08 -6.90 -0.63
C SER A 138 5.47 -7.55 -0.68
N TYR A 139 6.53 -6.87 -0.22
CA TYR A 139 7.89 -7.43 -0.19
C TYR A 139 8.05 -8.63 0.76
N GLN A 140 7.16 -8.81 1.74
CA GLN A 140 7.16 -9.95 2.66
C GLN A 140 6.53 -11.18 2.03
N VAL A 141 5.58 -10.97 1.12
CA VAL A 141 4.79 -12.02 0.46
C VAL A 141 5.41 -12.43 -0.89
N GLY A 142 6.21 -11.56 -1.48
CA GLY A 142 6.70 -11.71 -2.85
C GLY A 142 5.60 -11.50 -3.91
N ALA A 143 4.54 -10.76 -3.56
CA ALA A 143 3.43 -10.46 -4.46
C ALA A 143 2.82 -9.10 -4.12
N ILE A 144 2.50 -8.31 -5.15
CA ILE A 144 1.75 -7.05 -5.03
C ILE A 144 0.26 -7.29 -5.26
N LYS A 145 -0.60 -6.43 -4.74
CA LYS A 145 -2.00 -6.32 -5.20
C LYS A 145 -1.98 -5.98 -6.70
N PRO A 146 -2.85 -6.54 -7.50
CA PRO A 146 -4.08 -7.30 -7.21
C PRO A 146 -3.93 -8.82 -7.03
N SER A 147 -2.73 -9.35 -6.80
CA SER A 147 -2.55 -10.79 -6.57
C SER A 147 -3.36 -11.27 -5.37
N LEU A 148 -4.17 -12.32 -5.57
CA LEU A 148 -4.96 -12.94 -4.50
C LEU A 148 -4.09 -13.51 -3.37
N LYS A 149 -2.82 -13.78 -3.65
CA LYS A 149 -1.87 -14.33 -2.68
C LYS A 149 -1.75 -13.47 -1.42
N ILE A 150 -1.66 -12.13 -1.57
CA ILE A 150 -1.45 -11.23 -0.43
C ILE A 150 -2.67 -11.20 0.51
N PHE A 151 -3.89 -11.26 -0.06
CA PHE A 151 -5.13 -11.32 0.73
C PHE A 151 -5.27 -12.66 1.45
N LYS A 152 -4.95 -13.80 0.79
CA LYS A 152 -4.94 -15.13 1.42
C LYS A 152 -3.96 -15.19 2.59
N VAL A 153 -2.77 -14.58 2.46
CA VAL A 153 -1.79 -14.48 3.55
C VAL A 153 -2.36 -13.67 4.72
N MET A 154 -3.01 -12.53 4.46
CA MET A 154 -3.65 -11.71 5.49
C MET A 154 -4.72 -12.47 6.25
N LEU A 155 -5.64 -13.14 5.55
CA LEU A 155 -6.70 -13.94 6.17
C LEU A 155 -6.13 -15.07 7.05
N LYS A 156 -5.07 -15.74 6.58
CA LYS A 156 -4.37 -16.77 7.36
C LYS A 156 -3.72 -16.19 8.62
N MET A 157 -3.03 -15.05 8.52
CA MET A 157 -2.41 -14.36 9.66
C MET A 157 -3.44 -13.97 10.72
N ALA A 158 -4.57 -13.45 10.29
CA ALA A 158 -5.64 -13.00 11.18
C ALA A 158 -6.57 -14.15 11.65
N LYS A 159 -6.36 -15.38 11.16
CA LYS A 159 -7.25 -16.54 11.39
C LYS A 159 -8.72 -16.20 11.11
N CYS A 160 -8.98 -15.51 10.00
CA CYS A 160 -10.27 -14.92 9.65
C CYS A 160 -10.80 -15.55 8.37
N LYS A 161 -12.10 -15.86 8.32
CA LYS A 161 -12.78 -16.31 7.09
C LYS A 161 -12.98 -15.11 6.15
N PRO A 162 -12.99 -15.32 4.82
CA PRO A 162 -13.20 -14.22 3.87
C PRO A 162 -14.44 -13.36 4.18
N ALA A 163 -15.60 -13.98 4.42
CA ALA A 163 -16.86 -13.27 4.72
C ALA A 163 -16.87 -12.50 6.06
N GLU A 164 -15.83 -12.66 6.90
CA GLU A 164 -15.66 -11.93 8.15
C GLU A 164 -14.71 -10.73 8.02
N ALA A 165 -14.18 -10.48 6.81
CA ALA A 165 -13.20 -9.45 6.55
C ALA A 165 -13.70 -8.41 5.54
N ILE A 166 -13.36 -7.13 5.78
CA ILE A 166 -13.58 -6.02 4.84
C ILE A 166 -12.23 -5.46 4.43
N MET A 167 -11.99 -5.33 3.11
CA MET A 167 -10.86 -4.56 2.57
C MET A 167 -11.32 -3.14 2.22
N ILE A 168 -10.53 -2.14 2.58
CA ILE A 168 -10.78 -0.71 2.33
C ILE A 168 -9.57 -0.12 1.62
N GLY A 169 -9.75 0.44 0.43
CA GLY A 169 -8.67 1.06 -0.32
C GLY A 169 -9.14 1.90 -1.49
N ASP A 170 -8.24 2.72 -2.04
CA ASP A 170 -8.56 3.74 -3.05
C ASP A 170 -8.57 3.21 -4.49
N LYS A 171 -8.01 2.01 -4.74
CA LYS A 171 -7.92 1.45 -6.09
C LYS A 171 -8.88 0.29 -6.30
N ILE A 172 -9.89 0.50 -7.14
CA ILE A 172 -10.90 -0.54 -7.45
C ILE A 172 -10.22 -1.84 -7.91
N GLY A 173 -9.25 -1.76 -8.83
CA GLY A 173 -8.56 -2.92 -9.39
C GLY A 173 -7.69 -3.69 -8.39
N ASP A 174 -7.14 -3.01 -7.39
CA ASP A 174 -6.21 -3.58 -6.42
C ASP A 174 -6.89 -3.94 -5.08
N ASP A 175 -7.88 -3.13 -4.64
CA ASP A 175 -8.40 -3.17 -3.28
C ASP A 175 -9.86 -3.63 -3.19
N VAL A 176 -10.61 -3.61 -4.30
CA VAL A 176 -12.04 -3.96 -4.30
C VAL A 176 -12.31 -5.27 -5.05
N ILE A 177 -11.88 -5.35 -6.30
CA ILE A 177 -12.17 -6.52 -7.15
C ILE A 177 -11.49 -7.80 -6.62
N PRO A 178 -10.17 -7.82 -6.29
CA PRO A 178 -9.52 -9.05 -5.85
C PRO A 178 -10.06 -9.62 -4.52
N PRO A 179 -10.26 -8.83 -3.45
CA PRO A 179 -10.82 -9.38 -2.22
C PRO A 179 -12.25 -9.90 -2.40
N LYS A 180 -13.10 -9.24 -3.20
CA LYS A 180 -14.44 -9.74 -3.53
C LYS A 180 -14.39 -11.11 -4.22
N LYS A 181 -13.43 -11.35 -5.12
CA LYS A 181 -13.21 -12.68 -5.74
C LYS A 181 -12.86 -13.78 -4.73
N LEU A 182 -12.37 -13.42 -3.55
CA LEU A 182 -12.11 -14.35 -2.44
C LEU A 182 -13.29 -14.51 -1.49
N GLY A 183 -14.42 -13.84 -1.74
CA GLY A 183 -15.58 -13.83 -0.84
C GLY A 183 -15.43 -12.87 0.34
N MET A 184 -14.47 -11.94 0.30
CA MET A 184 -14.36 -10.84 1.26
C MET A 184 -15.33 -9.71 0.90
N HIS A 185 -15.69 -8.91 1.89
CA HIS A 185 -16.29 -7.60 1.64
C HIS A 185 -15.21 -6.62 1.21
N ALA A 186 -15.58 -5.59 0.44
CA ALA A 186 -14.66 -4.53 0.04
C ALA A 186 -15.38 -3.20 -0.13
N ILE A 187 -14.76 -2.13 0.35
CA ILE A 187 -15.23 -0.75 0.26
C ILE A 187 -14.23 0.05 -0.58
N HIS A 188 -14.71 0.70 -1.65
CA HIS A 188 -13.91 1.66 -2.39
C HIS A 188 -13.80 2.95 -1.57
N PHE A 189 -12.60 3.28 -1.14
CA PHE A 189 -12.34 4.48 -0.36
C PHE A 189 -12.24 5.70 -1.27
N THR A 190 -13.20 6.61 -1.16
CA THR A 190 -13.23 7.91 -1.87
C THR A 190 -13.14 9.10 -0.90
N GLY A 191 -12.97 8.83 0.41
CA GLY A 191 -12.86 9.82 1.47
C GLY A 191 -13.43 9.33 2.79
N TYR A 192 -13.11 10.04 3.87
CA TYR A 192 -13.48 9.60 5.23
C TYR A 192 -15.00 9.58 5.48
N GLN A 193 -15.73 10.55 4.90
CA GLN A 193 -17.18 10.61 5.06
C GLN A 193 -17.88 9.46 4.33
N ASN A 194 -17.44 9.14 3.11
CA ASN A 194 -17.91 7.98 2.37
C ASN A 194 -17.63 6.68 3.14
N LEU A 195 -16.42 6.54 3.70
CA LEU A 195 -16.08 5.38 4.51
C LEU A 195 -17.02 5.19 5.71
N LYS A 196 -17.36 6.26 6.44
CA LYS A 196 -18.32 6.19 7.56
C LYS A 196 -19.70 5.71 7.12
N THR A 197 -20.17 6.18 5.98
CA THR A 197 -21.46 5.77 5.41
C THR A 197 -21.43 4.28 5.02
N SER A 198 -20.41 3.87 4.26
CA SER A 198 -20.29 2.48 3.82
C SER A 198 -20.11 1.48 4.97
N LEU A 199 -19.43 1.86 6.06
CA LEU A 199 -19.29 0.98 7.23
C LEU A 199 -20.61 0.76 7.97
N LYS A 200 -21.57 1.69 7.92
CA LYS A 200 -22.91 1.50 8.50
C LYS A 200 -23.68 0.34 7.87
N GLU A 201 -23.45 0.06 6.58
CA GLU A 201 -24.06 -1.09 5.88
C GLU A 201 -23.65 -2.43 6.51
N TYR A 202 -22.53 -2.45 7.25
CA TYR A 202 -22.02 -3.59 8.00
C TYR A 202 -22.29 -3.49 9.51
N ASN A 203 -23.16 -2.57 9.94
CA ASN A 203 -23.44 -2.24 11.35
C ASN A 203 -22.20 -1.75 12.14
N ILE A 204 -21.26 -1.08 11.46
CA ILE A 204 -20.05 -0.50 12.07
C ILE A 204 -20.22 1.02 12.16
N HIS A 205 -20.38 1.52 13.38
CA HIS A 205 -20.61 2.94 13.68
C HIS A 205 -19.35 3.59 14.26
N LEU A 206 -18.72 4.46 13.45
CA LEU A 206 -17.48 5.17 13.79
C LEU A 206 -17.75 6.42 14.65
#